data_9ae125abda61bb05ddc0e79cf2ddd2b5
#
_entry.id   9ae125abda61bb05ddc0e79cf2ddd2b5
#
_cell.length_a   1.000
_cell.length_b   1.000
_cell.length_c   1.000
_cell.angle_alpha   90.00
_cell.angle_beta   90.00
_cell.angle_gamma   90.00
#
_symmetry.space_group_name_H-M   'P 1'
#
loop_
_entity.id
_entity.type
_entity.pdbx_description
1 polymer ?
#
loop_
_entity_poly.entity_id
_entity_poly.type
_entity_poly.pdbx_seq_one_letter_code
_entity_poly.pdbx_strand_id
1 'polypeptide(L)'
;MAAALARAGHDVHVFSRVGPGQTYHQVIDGVHYQRCPYLALPDFVDDVNSMCRAFVERLFVVEDMTRPFDVVHAHDWLAANAMIWIKQGRGRPGVFTVHSTEYARCGNTFPPGRSERIRVQERAGTYWAERVIGVSNAVRSEIAWMYEVPAWKISVINNGVAPARFERPVDVAATRRRYNIGAGDPTIVFSGRMEWQKGPDLLLEAMPAVLLVHPNAKLVYIGDGSMRPGIENRAWQLGIAQAVRFLGRRDEAEIATLYQIGDVVCLPSRNEPFGIVVLEAWSAGKPVIVTDQGGAHEVVRHEYDGLHVSPTPGSIAWGITNMFADAERARRMGVNGRDASVLRHSWPRIAKQTAEVYATACGAKAAPAAGPEPVVPSLDMAKEVAHKVTRQAHRKVTGKVRADGTPVRRRAVPAHFNT
;
A
#
# COMPACT_ATOMS: atom_id res chain seq x y z
N MET A 1 1.28 -12.62 -3.83
CA MET A 1 1.12 -12.86 -5.29
C MET A 1 2.31 -13.64 -5.85
N ALA A 2 3.54 -13.14 -5.79
CA ALA A 2 4.72 -13.78 -6.38
C ALA A 2 4.87 -15.28 -6.02
N ALA A 3 4.83 -15.64 -4.73
CA ALA A 3 4.88 -17.03 -4.31
C ALA A 3 3.70 -17.89 -4.83
N ALA A 4 2.53 -17.31 -5.08
CA ALA A 4 1.41 -18.04 -5.66
C ALA A 4 1.60 -18.29 -7.17
N LEU A 5 2.21 -17.34 -7.89
CA LEU A 5 2.62 -17.53 -9.28
C LEU A 5 3.72 -18.59 -9.39
N ALA A 6 4.72 -18.56 -8.50
CA ALA A 6 5.77 -19.58 -8.47
C ALA A 6 5.20 -20.99 -8.21
N ARG A 7 4.26 -21.13 -7.28
CA ARG A 7 3.55 -22.40 -7.05
C ARG A 7 2.68 -22.85 -8.23
N ALA A 8 2.26 -21.91 -9.07
CA ALA A 8 1.53 -22.21 -10.31
C ALA A 8 2.46 -22.61 -11.48
N GLY A 9 3.78 -22.70 -11.24
CA GLY A 9 4.77 -23.15 -12.24
C GLY A 9 5.46 -22.03 -13.01
N HIS A 10 5.23 -20.77 -12.65
CA HIS A 10 5.96 -19.65 -13.27
C HIS A 10 7.34 -19.47 -12.61
N ASP A 11 8.33 -19.12 -13.43
CA ASP A 11 9.65 -18.66 -12.98
C ASP A 11 9.54 -17.18 -12.62
N VAL A 12 9.57 -16.87 -11.32
CA VAL A 12 9.24 -15.54 -10.81
C VAL A 12 10.46 -14.86 -10.21
N HIS A 13 10.83 -13.71 -10.76
CA HIS A 13 11.86 -12.83 -10.23
C HIS A 13 11.24 -11.54 -9.71
N VAL A 14 11.58 -11.16 -8.47
CA VAL A 14 11.15 -9.91 -7.85
C VAL A 14 12.36 -8.99 -7.69
N PHE A 15 12.33 -7.86 -8.39
CA PHE A 15 13.35 -6.81 -8.27
C PHE A 15 12.91 -5.81 -7.21
N SER A 16 13.73 -5.57 -6.21
CA SER A 16 13.43 -4.67 -5.11
C SER A 16 14.69 -3.94 -4.63
N ARG A 17 14.49 -2.85 -3.88
CA ARG A 17 15.62 -2.26 -3.16
C ARG A 17 16.15 -3.23 -2.10
N VAL A 18 17.44 -3.15 -1.81
CA VAL A 18 18.06 -3.89 -0.72
C VAL A 18 17.77 -3.20 0.62
N GLY A 19 17.35 -3.98 1.61
CA GLY A 19 17.19 -3.52 3.00
C GLY A 19 18.42 -3.89 3.87
N PRO A 20 18.52 -3.34 5.07
CA PRO A 20 19.59 -3.68 6.00
C PRO A 20 19.67 -5.18 6.26
N GLY A 21 20.89 -5.75 6.20
CA GLY A 21 21.14 -7.17 6.46
C GLY A 21 20.60 -8.15 5.41
N GLN A 22 20.06 -7.66 4.29
CA GLN A 22 19.56 -8.53 3.22
C GLN A 22 20.66 -8.85 2.20
N THR A 23 20.63 -10.09 1.67
CA THR A 23 21.49 -10.51 0.55
C THR A 23 20.96 -9.99 -0.79
N TYR A 24 21.83 -9.78 -1.76
CA TYR A 24 21.43 -9.26 -3.09
C TYR A 24 20.58 -10.25 -3.90
N HIS A 25 20.77 -11.54 -3.69
CA HIS A 25 19.95 -12.58 -4.30
C HIS A 25 19.57 -13.64 -3.25
N GLN A 26 18.31 -14.05 -3.27
CA GLN A 26 17.79 -15.11 -2.41
C GLN A 26 16.55 -15.74 -3.06
N VAL A 27 16.38 -17.05 -2.90
CA VAL A 27 15.15 -17.75 -3.28
C VAL A 27 14.32 -18.00 -2.04
N ILE A 28 13.07 -17.54 -2.04
CA ILE A 28 12.09 -17.76 -0.94
C ILE A 28 10.78 -18.20 -1.58
N ASP A 29 10.22 -19.31 -1.14
CA ASP A 29 8.96 -19.86 -1.67
C ASP A 29 8.94 -20.02 -3.20
N GLY A 30 10.08 -20.37 -3.82
CA GLY A 30 10.23 -20.51 -5.26
C GLY A 30 10.37 -19.19 -6.02
N VAL A 31 10.44 -18.05 -5.33
CA VAL A 31 10.60 -16.73 -5.93
C VAL A 31 12.05 -16.27 -5.81
N HIS A 32 12.63 -15.83 -6.92
CA HIS A 32 13.97 -15.23 -6.99
C HIS A 32 13.92 -13.75 -6.61
N TYR A 33 14.35 -13.38 -5.42
CA TYR A 33 14.46 -11.99 -4.99
C TYR A 33 15.79 -11.40 -5.45
N GLN A 34 15.75 -10.46 -6.36
CA GLN A 34 16.88 -9.67 -6.85
C GLN A 34 16.85 -8.31 -6.14
N ARG A 35 17.64 -8.16 -5.08
CA ARG A 35 17.70 -6.92 -4.30
C ARG A 35 18.77 -6.01 -4.86
N CYS A 36 18.39 -4.84 -5.33
CA CYS A 36 19.22 -3.93 -6.08
C CYS A 36 19.68 -2.78 -5.19
N PRO A 37 20.98 -2.64 -4.92
CA PRO A 37 21.52 -1.42 -4.35
C PRO A 37 21.40 -0.29 -5.36
N TYR A 38 21.10 0.92 -4.92
CA TYR A 38 21.02 2.10 -5.76
C TYR A 38 21.53 3.34 -5.02
N LEU A 39 21.88 4.38 -5.77
CA LEU A 39 22.28 5.65 -5.21
C LEU A 39 21.01 6.42 -4.76
N ALA A 40 20.86 6.61 -3.45
CA ALA A 40 19.81 7.41 -2.90
C ALA A 40 19.98 8.91 -3.24
N LEU A 41 18.91 9.57 -3.65
CA LEU A 41 18.91 10.97 -4.05
C LEU A 41 18.02 11.79 -3.12
N PRO A 42 18.32 13.10 -2.93
CA PRO A 42 17.54 13.96 -2.02
C PRO A 42 16.10 14.20 -2.45
N ASP A 43 15.85 14.34 -3.76
CA ASP A 43 14.50 14.47 -4.29
C ASP A 43 13.85 13.09 -4.41
N PHE A 44 12.63 12.96 -3.90
CA PHE A 44 11.93 11.67 -3.82
C PHE A 44 11.63 11.05 -5.19
N VAL A 45 11.27 11.84 -6.18
CA VAL A 45 10.96 11.31 -7.53
C VAL A 45 12.24 10.90 -8.24
N ASP A 46 13.33 11.66 -8.07
CA ASP A 46 14.63 11.31 -8.62
C ASP A 46 15.24 10.08 -7.91
N ASP A 47 15.02 9.95 -6.60
CA ASP A 47 15.39 8.76 -5.81
C ASP A 47 14.73 7.49 -6.36
N VAL A 48 13.42 7.55 -6.60
CA VAL A 48 12.65 6.46 -7.22
C VAL A 48 13.18 6.15 -8.63
N ASN A 49 13.52 7.15 -9.43
CA ASN A 49 14.09 6.93 -10.75
C ASN A 49 15.49 6.29 -10.69
N SER A 50 16.30 6.67 -9.71
CA SER A 50 17.59 5.99 -9.45
C SER A 50 17.41 4.52 -9.08
N MET A 51 16.42 4.21 -8.24
CA MET A 51 16.03 2.85 -7.91
C MET A 51 15.54 2.08 -9.15
N CYS A 52 14.68 2.66 -9.97
CA CYS A 52 14.21 2.06 -11.22
C CYS A 52 15.37 1.70 -12.15
N ARG A 53 16.37 2.55 -12.27
CA ARG A 53 17.58 2.27 -13.06
C ARG A 53 18.31 1.04 -12.56
N ALA A 54 18.53 0.92 -11.26
CA ALA A 54 19.18 -0.27 -10.69
C ALA A 54 18.38 -1.56 -10.95
N PHE A 55 17.04 -1.48 -10.99
CA PHE A 55 16.19 -2.62 -11.39
C PHE A 55 16.42 -3.01 -12.84
N VAL A 56 16.49 -2.04 -13.75
CA VAL A 56 16.74 -2.28 -15.19
C VAL A 56 18.11 -2.92 -15.40
N GLU A 57 19.17 -2.34 -14.82
CA GLU A 57 20.54 -2.86 -14.92
C GLU A 57 20.62 -4.31 -14.41
N ARG A 58 20.02 -4.57 -13.24
CA ARG A 58 19.99 -5.92 -12.68
C ARG A 58 19.21 -6.91 -13.53
N LEU A 59 18.05 -6.48 -14.05
CA LEU A 59 17.23 -7.33 -14.91
C LEU A 59 17.99 -7.71 -16.18
N PHE A 60 18.68 -6.76 -16.82
CA PHE A 60 19.48 -7.05 -18.01
C PHE A 60 20.59 -8.06 -17.72
N VAL A 61 21.28 -7.92 -16.59
CA VAL A 61 22.30 -8.89 -16.16
C VAL A 61 21.68 -10.28 -15.96
N VAL A 62 20.51 -10.37 -15.33
CA VAL A 62 19.84 -11.66 -15.11
C VAL A 62 19.44 -12.30 -16.44
N GLU A 63 18.84 -11.53 -17.36
CA GLU A 63 18.49 -12.04 -18.70
C GLU A 63 19.71 -12.54 -19.48
N ASP A 64 20.80 -11.78 -19.45
CA ASP A 64 22.04 -12.15 -20.17
C ASP A 64 22.70 -13.43 -19.60
N MET A 65 22.48 -13.71 -18.31
CA MET A 65 22.99 -14.91 -17.64
C MET A 65 22.05 -16.12 -17.72
N THR A 66 20.77 -15.91 -18.01
CA THR A 66 19.74 -16.96 -17.98
C THR A 66 18.96 -17.02 -19.29
N ARG A 67 17.85 -16.33 -19.35
CA ARG A 67 16.94 -16.22 -20.53
C ARG A 67 16.13 -14.94 -20.43
N PRO A 68 15.60 -14.48 -21.57
CA PRO A 68 14.67 -13.35 -21.59
C PRO A 68 13.42 -13.60 -20.72
N PHE A 69 12.96 -12.56 -20.02
CA PHE A 69 11.65 -12.60 -19.37
C PHE A 69 10.52 -12.47 -20.40
N ASP A 70 9.43 -13.22 -20.20
CA ASP A 70 8.27 -13.17 -21.07
C ASP A 70 7.46 -11.88 -20.85
N VAL A 71 7.40 -11.39 -19.58
CA VAL A 71 6.62 -10.21 -19.18
C VAL A 71 7.27 -9.52 -17.99
N VAL A 72 7.15 -8.20 -17.96
CA VAL A 72 7.56 -7.36 -16.83
C VAL A 72 6.31 -6.76 -16.18
N HIS A 73 6.14 -6.97 -14.87
CA HIS A 73 5.03 -6.43 -14.12
C HIS A 73 5.51 -5.36 -13.13
N ALA A 74 5.09 -4.13 -13.33
CA ALA A 74 5.38 -3.01 -12.44
C ALA A 74 4.18 -2.69 -11.54
N HIS A 75 4.46 -2.30 -10.30
CA HIS A 75 3.46 -1.92 -9.30
C HIS A 75 3.61 -0.45 -8.94
N ASP A 76 2.56 0.34 -9.15
CA ASP A 76 2.50 1.78 -8.95
C ASP A 76 3.59 2.56 -9.72
N TRP A 77 3.53 3.87 -9.65
CA TRP A 77 4.49 4.77 -10.27
C TRP A 77 5.95 4.51 -9.83
N LEU A 78 6.12 3.90 -8.66
CA LEU A 78 7.43 3.54 -8.09
C LEU A 78 8.25 2.60 -8.98
N ALA A 79 7.61 1.83 -9.84
CA ALA A 79 8.28 0.90 -10.77
C ALA A 79 7.94 1.19 -12.25
N ALA A 80 7.13 2.22 -12.54
CA ALA A 80 6.67 2.53 -13.88
C ALA A 80 7.84 2.74 -14.85
N ASN A 81 8.81 3.57 -14.48
CA ASN A 81 9.97 3.86 -15.34
C ASN A 81 10.87 2.64 -15.56
N ALA A 82 10.99 1.74 -14.58
CA ALA A 82 11.74 0.49 -14.79
C ALA A 82 11.08 -0.34 -15.90
N MET A 83 9.77 -0.55 -15.85
CA MET A 83 9.03 -1.26 -16.89
C MET A 83 9.19 -0.60 -18.28
N ILE A 84 9.06 0.73 -18.34
CA ILE A 84 9.19 1.49 -19.58
C ILE A 84 10.59 1.33 -20.19
N TRP A 85 11.64 1.50 -19.39
CA TRP A 85 13.02 1.40 -19.87
C TRP A 85 13.39 -0.03 -20.27
N ILE A 86 12.87 -1.06 -19.58
CA ILE A 86 13.05 -2.46 -19.98
C ILE A 86 12.36 -2.71 -21.32
N LYS A 87 11.14 -2.19 -21.51
CA LYS A 87 10.42 -2.30 -22.78
C LYS A 87 11.18 -1.62 -23.92
N GLN A 88 11.68 -0.40 -23.71
CA GLN A 88 12.46 0.33 -24.70
C GLN A 88 13.81 -0.36 -25.03
N GLY A 89 14.49 -0.92 -24.02
CA GLY A 89 15.81 -1.54 -24.18
C GLY A 89 15.78 -3.00 -24.65
N ARG A 90 14.76 -3.78 -24.29
CA ARG A 90 14.69 -5.24 -24.53
C ARG A 90 13.38 -5.70 -25.19
N GLY A 91 12.43 -4.78 -25.42
CA GLY A 91 11.15 -5.13 -26.07
C GLY A 91 10.22 -5.99 -25.22
N ARG A 92 10.41 -6.08 -23.89
CA ARG A 92 9.59 -6.93 -23.04
C ARG A 92 8.19 -6.34 -22.86
N PRO A 93 7.12 -7.17 -23.00
CA PRO A 93 5.76 -6.74 -22.70
C PRO A 93 5.65 -6.28 -21.24
N GLY A 94 4.92 -5.17 -21.00
CA GLY A 94 4.72 -4.60 -19.68
C GLY A 94 3.28 -4.78 -19.19
N VAL A 95 3.12 -5.16 -17.93
CA VAL A 95 1.86 -5.06 -17.18
C VAL A 95 2.05 -4.06 -16.05
N PHE A 96 1.06 -3.21 -15.83
CA PHE A 96 1.14 -2.14 -14.83
C PHE A 96 -0.03 -2.21 -13.86
N THR A 97 0.22 -2.54 -12.58
CA THR A 97 -0.81 -2.50 -11.54
C THR A 97 -0.80 -1.15 -10.83
N VAL A 98 -1.95 -0.52 -10.76
CA VAL A 98 -2.21 0.69 -9.98
C VAL A 98 -2.95 0.29 -8.70
N HIS A 99 -2.25 0.43 -7.56
CA HIS A 99 -2.83 0.19 -6.24
C HIS A 99 -3.52 1.43 -5.67
N SER A 100 -3.08 2.63 -6.09
CA SER A 100 -3.67 3.92 -5.72
C SER A 100 -3.16 4.97 -6.70
N THR A 101 -3.98 5.96 -7.02
CA THR A 101 -3.55 7.13 -7.80
C THR A 101 -3.00 8.22 -6.90
N GLU A 102 -2.14 9.08 -7.45
CA GLU A 102 -1.67 10.27 -6.71
C GLU A 102 -2.81 11.23 -6.40
N TYR A 103 -3.80 11.34 -7.29
CA TYR A 103 -5.03 12.08 -7.07
C TYR A 103 -5.72 11.67 -5.76
N ALA A 104 -5.97 10.37 -5.60
CA ALA A 104 -6.59 9.84 -4.40
C ALA A 104 -5.74 10.07 -3.13
N ARG A 105 -4.41 9.93 -3.24
CA ARG A 105 -3.47 10.21 -2.13
C ARG A 105 -3.44 11.69 -1.73
N CYS A 106 -3.69 12.58 -2.68
CA CYS A 106 -3.73 14.03 -2.47
C CYS A 106 -5.13 14.57 -2.15
N GLY A 107 -6.04 13.73 -1.65
CA GLY A 107 -7.37 14.16 -1.24
C GLY A 107 -8.27 14.56 -2.40
N ASN A 108 -8.17 13.86 -3.52
CA ASN A 108 -8.91 14.09 -4.76
C ASN A 108 -8.62 15.49 -5.35
N THR A 109 -7.35 15.91 -5.29
CA THR A 109 -6.87 17.18 -5.84
C THR A 109 -5.65 16.97 -6.74
N PHE A 110 -5.27 18.01 -7.46
CA PHE A 110 -4.12 18.01 -8.37
C PHE A 110 -3.04 19.02 -7.91
N PRO A 111 -2.30 18.75 -6.80
CA PRO A 111 -1.25 19.66 -6.38
C PRO A 111 -0.13 19.75 -7.45
N PRO A 112 0.51 20.92 -7.58
CA PRO A 112 1.68 21.08 -8.46
C PRO A 112 2.94 20.45 -7.86
N GLY A 113 4.03 20.49 -8.63
CA GLY A 113 5.36 20.09 -8.17
C GLY A 113 5.54 18.56 -8.08
N ARG A 114 5.91 18.04 -6.91
CA ARG A 114 6.17 16.61 -6.73
C ARG A 114 4.99 15.74 -7.15
N SER A 115 3.80 16.11 -6.75
CA SER A 115 2.58 15.36 -7.08
C SER A 115 2.31 15.34 -8.59
N GLU A 116 2.55 16.44 -9.27
CA GLU A 116 2.45 16.50 -10.73
C GLU A 116 3.46 15.55 -11.41
N ARG A 117 4.71 15.54 -10.95
CA ARG A 117 5.74 14.62 -11.45
C ARG A 117 5.35 13.14 -11.24
N ILE A 118 4.72 12.81 -10.12
CA ILE A 118 4.20 11.47 -9.86
C ILE A 118 3.08 11.11 -10.85
N ARG A 119 2.12 12.01 -11.07
CA ARG A 119 1.03 11.79 -12.05
C ARG A 119 1.54 11.58 -13.47
N VAL A 120 2.60 12.30 -13.85
CA VAL A 120 3.26 12.08 -15.15
C VAL A 120 3.81 10.65 -15.27
N GLN A 121 4.41 10.11 -14.21
CA GLN A 121 4.90 8.73 -14.20
C GLN A 121 3.76 7.70 -14.17
N GLU A 122 2.67 7.96 -13.43
CA GLU A 122 1.47 7.11 -13.46
C GLU A 122 0.87 7.06 -14.87
N ARG A 123 0.69 8.21 -15.52
CA ARG A 123 0.23 8.28 -16.92
C ARG A 123 1.17 7.54 -17.86
N ALA A 124 2.47 7.72 -17.71
CA ALA A 124 3.45 7.02 -18.55
C ALA A 124 3.38 5.51 -18.34
N GLY A 125 3.28 5.02 -17.10
CA GLY A 125 3.11 3.60 -16.79
C GLY A 125 1.87 3.01 -17.46
N THR A 126 0.73 3.70 -17.37
CA THR A 126 -0.51 3.25 -18.02
C THR A 126 -0.45 3.31 -19.54
N TYR A 127 0.25 4.28 -20.12
CA TYR A 127 0.43 4.41 -21.56
C TYR A 127 1.30 3.28 -22.14
N TRP A 128 2.48 3.05 -21.55
CA TRP A 128 3.48 2.12 -22.06
C TRP A 128 3.20 0.64 -21.80
N ALA A 129 2.40 0.31 -20.79
CA ALA A 129 2.00 -1.06 -20.52
C ALA A 129 1.11 -1.63 -21.64
N GLU A 130 1.20 -2.91 -21.95
CA GLU A 130 0.25 -3.65 -22.79
C GLU A 130 -1.09 -3.80 -22.09
N ARG A 131 -1.06 -4.02 -20.79
CA ARG A 131 -2.24 -4.18 -19.94
C ARG A 131 -2.05 -3.43 -18.62
N VAL A 132 -3.15 -2.87 -18.12
CA VAL A 132 -3.21 -2.18 -16.83
C VAL A 132 -4.13 -2.98 -15.91
N ILE A 133 -3.75 -3.12 -14.65
CA ILE A 133 -4.56 -3.73 -13.61
C ILE A 133 -4.94 -2.62 -12.61
N GLY A 134 -6.24 -2.42 -12.41
CA GLY A 134 -6.77 -1.65 -11.28
C GLY A 134 -7.22 -2.60 -10.17
N VAL A 135 -6.91 -2.28 -8.92
CA VAL A 135 -7.25 -3.15 -7.78
C VAL A 135 -8.73 -3.14 -7.39
N SER A 136 -9.52 -2.22 -7.97
CA SER A 136 -10.96 -2.08 -7.81
C SER A 136 -11.58 -1.38 -9.02
N ASN A 137 -12.91 -1.38 -9.15
CA ASN A 137 -13.58 -0.58 -10.17
C ASN A 137 -13.45 0.93 -9.92
N ALA A 138 -13.35 1.35 -8.67
CA ALA A 138 -13.05 2.73 -8.31
C ALA A 138 -11.71 3.17 -8.92
N VAL A 139 -10.63 2.41 -8.69
CA VAL A 139 -9.31 2.67 -9.27
C VAL A 139 -9.33 2.58 -10.80
N ARG A 140 -10.04 1.58 -11.37
CA ARG A 140 -10.23 1.49 -12.83
C ARG A 140 -10.86 2.76 -13.40
N SER A 141 -11.90 3.28 -12.75
CA SER A 141 -12.60 4.49 -13.18
C SER A 141 -11.70 5.72 -13.09
N GLU A 142 -10.93 5.85 -12.00
CA GLU A 142 -9.93 6.92 -11.85
C GLU A 142 -8.88 6.87 -12.97
N ILE A 143 -8.29 5.71 -13.25
CA ILE A 143 -7.29 5.52 -14.31
C ILE A 143 -7.87 5.88 -15.68
N ALA A 144 -9.07 5.39 -15.99
CA ALA A 144 -9.73 5.65 -17.27
C ALA A 144 -10.01 7.13 -17.46
N TRP A 145 -10.49 7.80 -16.41
CA TRP A 145 -10.79 9.23 -16.44
C TRP A 145 -9.55 10.11 -16.47
N MET A 146 -8.57 9.86 -15.59
CA MET A 146 -7.41 10.76 -15.42
C MET A 146 -6.37 10.62 -16.52
N TYR A 147 -6.17 9.40 -17.01
CA TYR A 147 -5.09 9.05 -17.94
C TYR A 147 -5.62 8.63 -19.31
N GLU A 148 -6.92 8.73 -19.52
CA GLU A 148 -7.60 8.42 -20.80
C GLU A 148 -7.30 6.98 -21.29
N VAL A 149 -7.12 6.06 -20.32
CA VAL A 149 -6.81 4.65 -20.63
C VAL A 149 -8.06 3.95 -21.12
N PRO A 150 -8.06 3.36 -22.32
CA PRO A 150 -9.25 2.71 -22.87
C PRO A 150 -9.66 1.48 -22.04
N ALA A 151 -10.95 1.27 -21.90
CA ALA A 151 -11.52 0.23 -21.02
C ALA A 151 -10.99 -1.19 -21.33
N TRP A 152 -10.72 -1.51 -22.60
CA TRP A 152 -10.19 -2.82 -23.00
C TRP A 152 -8.78 -3.08 -22.47
N LYS A 153 -8.01 -2.04 -22.15
CA LYS A 153 -6.66 -2.13 -21.61
C LYS A 153 -6.62 -2.38 -20.12
N ILE A 154 -7.72 -2.08 -19.39
CA ILE A 154 -7.78 -2.15 -17.92
C ILE A 154 -8.52 -3.41 -17.50
N SER A 155 -7.85 -4.26 -16.73
CA SER A 155 -8.46 -5.39 -16.00
C SER A 155 -8.63 -5.02 -14.53
N VAL A 156 -9.72 -5.45 -13.90
CA VAL A 156 -9.89 -5.30 -12.44
C VAL A 156 -9.50 -6.61 -11.78
N ILE A 157 -8.43 -6.58 -10.98
CA ILE A 157 -7.97 -7.72 -10.18
C ILE A 157 -7.74 -7.24 -8.76
N ASN A 158 -8.54 -7.73 -7.85
CA ASN A 158 -8.44 -7.38 -6.44
C ASN A 158 -7.13 -7.87 -5.81
N ASN A 159 -6.75 -7.27 -4.69
CA ASN A 159 -5.68 -7.81 -3.87
C ASN A 159 -6.10 -9.13 -3.21
N GLY A 160 -5.11 -9.96 -2.89
CA GLY A 160 -5.31 -11.21 -2.16
C GLY A 160 -4.87 -11.11 -0.69
N VAL A 161 -5.23 -12.12 0.05
CA VAL A 161 -4.78 -12.35 1.44
C VAL A 161 -4.33 -13.79 1.62
N ALA A 162 -3.56 -14.04 2.67
CA ALA A 162 -3.22 -15.37 3.16
C ALA A 162 -3.94 -15.60 4.50
N PRO A 163 -5.16 -16.17 4.52
CA PRO A 163 -5.99 -16.27 5.74
C PRO A 163 -5.28 -17.00 6.89
N ALA A 164 -4.50 -18.04 6.58
CA ALA A 164 -3.74 -18.82 7.58
C ALA A 164 -2.81 -17.96 8.48
N ARG A 165 -2.44 -16.77 8.05
CA ARG A 165 -1.63 -15.85 8.89
C ARG A 165 -2.41 -15.31 10.08
N PHE A 166 -3.73 -15.23 9.98
CA PHE A 166 -4.65 -14.68 10.98
C PHE A 166 -5.33 -15.75 11.83
N GLU A 167 -5.08 -17.05 11.54
CA GLU A 167 -5.69 -18.19 12.21
C GLU A 167 -4.89 -18.71 13.42
N ARG A 168 -3.76 -18.08 13.73
CA ARG A 168 -2.91 -18.49 14.85
C ARG A 168 -3.67 -18.35 16.18
N PRO A 169 -3.60 -19.33 17.08
CA PRO A 169 -4.18 -19.21 18.42
C PRO A 169 -3.57 -18.00 19.15
N VAL A 170 -4.43 -17.18 19.75
CA VAL A 170 -4.04 -16.00 20.52
C VAL A 170 -4.69 -16.08 21.90
N ASP A 171 -3.91 -15.82 22.94
CA ASP A 171 -4.49 -15.54 24.25
C ASP A 171 -5.09 -14.12 24.22
N VAL A 172 -6.36 -14.07 23.81
CA VAL A 172 -7.12 -12.82 23.70
C VAL A 172 -7.20 -12.11 25.05
N ALA A 173 -7.39 -12.87 26.17
CA ALA A 173 -7.53 -12.29 27.50
C ALA A 173 -6.21 -11.65 27.98
N ALA A 174 -5.08 -12.32 27.81
CA ALA A 174 -3.78 -11.75 28.16
C ALA A 174 -3.44 -10.55 27.27
N THR A 175 -3.75 -10.61 25.97
CA THR A 175 -3.50 -9.50 25.05
C THR A 175 -4.37 -8.29 25.39
N ARG A 176 -5.65 -8.47 25.71
CA ARG A 176 -6.53 -7.37 26.16
C ARG A 176 -6.01 -6.72 27.42
N ARG A 177 -5.60 -7.53 28.43
CA ARG A 177 -4.99 -7.00 29.68
C ARG A 177 -3.74 -6.17 29.42
N ARG A 178 -2.86 -6.65 28.52
CA ARG A 178 -1.62 -5.91 28.14
C ARG A 178 -1.91 -4.49 27.66
N TYR A 179 -3.04 -4.27 27.01
CA TYR A 179 -3.43 -2.96 26.45
C TYR A 179 -4.50 -2.24 27.30
N ASN A 180 -4.72 -2.66 28.55
CA ASN A 180 -5.74 -2.11 29.44
C ASN A 180 -7.14 -2.11 28.80
N ILE A 181 -7.54 -3.24 28.24
CA ILE A 181 -8.86 -3.52 27.67
C ILE A 181 -9.50 -4.60 28.56
N GLY A 182 -10.65 -4.30 29.14
CA GLY A 182 -11.40 -5.24 29.97
C GLY A 182 -11.97 -6.41 29.13
N ALA A 183 -12.22 -7.54 29.77
CA ALA A 183 -12.74 -8.72 29.09
C ALA A 183 -14.08 -8.46 28.37
N GLY A 184 -14.92 -7.61 28.94
CA GLY A 184 -16.23 -7.22 28.39
C GLY A 184 -16.27 -5.86 27.69
N ASP A 185 -15.13 -5.17 27.50
CA ASP A 185 -15.11 -3.87 26.85
C ASP A 185 -15.32 -4.02 25.33
N PRO A 186 -16.40 -3.50 24.73
CA PRO A 186 -16.56 -3.51 23.28
C PRO A 186 -15.37 -2.80 22.61
N THR A 187 -14.74 -3.44 21.62
CA THR A 187 -13.46 -2.95 21.09
C THR A 187 -13.48 -2.77 19.59
N ILE A 188 -13.23 -1.52 19.16
CA ILE A 188 -13.07 -1.12 17.78
C ILE A 188 -11.57 -1.13 17.44
N VAL A 189 -11.21 -1.73 16.32
CA VAL A 189 -9.84 -1.69 15.79
C VAL A 189 -9.80 -0.88 14.50
N PHE A 190 -8.88 0.07 14.45
CA PHE A 190 -8.41 0.73 13.23
C PHE A 190 -7.01 0.22 12.90
N SER A 191 -6.77 -0.15 11.66
CA SER A 191 -5.43 -0.53 11.18
C SER A 191 -5.10 0.22 9.89
N GLY A 192 -4.00 0.97 9.89
CA GLY A 192 -3.57 1.71 8.71
C GLY A 192 -2.74 2.94 9.01
N ARG A 193 -2.33 3.63 7.94
CA ARG A 193 -1.65 4.92 8.08
C ARG A 193 -2.59 5.96 8.69
N MET A 194 -2.12 6.70 9.67
CA MET A 194 -2.88 7.81 10.26
C MET A 194 -2.74 9.08 9.41
N GLU A 195 -3.35 9.01 8.22
CA GLU A 195 -3.35 10.07 7.20
C GLU A 195 -4.79 10.45 6.84
N TRP A 196 -4.98 11.65 6.31
CA TRP A 196 -6.31 12.20 5.95
C TRP A 196 -7.15 11.23 5.12
N GLN A 197 -6.53 10.57 4.14
CA GLN A 197 -7.17 9.60 3.26
C GLN A 197 -7.86 8.46 4.04
N LYS A 198 -7.24 8.01 5.16
CA LYS A 198 -7.72 6.88 5.97
C LYS A 198 -8.74 7.28 7.04
N GLY A 199 -8.97 8.57 7.26
CA GLY A 199 -10.02 9.10 8.13
C GLY A 199 -9.92 8.74 9.61
N PRO A 200 -8.72 8.60 10.23
CA PRO A 200 -8.63 8.24 11.64
C PRO A 200 -9.28 9.28 12.55
N ASP A 201 -9.31 10.54 12.14
CA ASP A 201 -10.01 11.63 12.80
C ASP A 201 -11.52 11.45 12.82
N LEU A 202 -12.12 10.98 11.73
CA LEU A 202 -13.56 10.70 11.66
C LEU A 202 -13.98 9.64 12.67
N LEU A 203 -13.15 8.61 12.86
CA LEU A 203 -13.39 7.56 13.84
C LEU A 203 -13.24 8.08 15.27
N LEU A 204 -12.25 8.92 15.54
CA LEU A 204 -12.09 9.54 16.84
C LEU A 204 -13.31 10.42 17.20
N GLU A 205 -13.75 11.26 16.27
CA GLU A 205 -14.91 12.14 16.45
C GLU A 205 -16.24 11.38 16.59
N ALA A 206 -16.29 10.11 16.15
CA ALA A 206 -17.45 9.24 16.38
C ALA A 206 -17.51 8.71 17.83
N MET A 207 -16.38 8.60 18.52
CA MET A 207 -16.28 7.94 19.83
C MET A 207 -17.13 8.55 20.94
N PRO A 208 -17.29 9.88 21.08
CA PRO A 208 -18.17 10.44 22.09
C PRO A 208 -19.60 9.88 22.00
N ALA A 209 -20.16 9.77 20.81
CA ALA A 209 -21.50 9.20 20.60
C ALA A 209 -21.54 7.69 20.91
N VAL A 210 -20.48 6.96 20.56
CA VAL A 210 -20.35 5.52 20.90
C VAL A 210 -20.29 5.33 22.42
N LEU A 211 -19.54 6.15 23.14
CA LEU A 211 -19.36 6.07 24.59
C LEU A 211 -20.63 6.44 25.38
N LEU A 212 -21.54 7.22 24.81
CA LEU A 212 -22.85 7.45 25.39
C LEU A 212 -23.70 6.17 25.48
N VAL A 213 -23.55 5.27 24.52
CA VAL A 213 -24.30 4.00 24.46
C VAL A 213 -23.50 2.85 25.09
N HIS A 214 -22.20 2.83 24.87
CA HIS A 214 -21.26 1.82 25.35
C HIS A 214 -20.12 2.47 26.15
N PRO A 215 -20.32 2.83 27.44
CA PRO A 215 -19.36 3.60 28.23
C PRO A 215 -17.97 2.98 28.37
N ASN A 216 -17.89 1.66 28.28
CA ASN A 216 -16.63 0.89 28.39
C ASN A 216 -15.98 0.63 27.03
N ALA A 217 -16.54 1.12 25.91
CA ALA A 217 -15.97 0.87 24.58
C ALA A 217 -14.51 1.36 24.48
N LYS A 218 -13.69 0.63 23.75
CA LYS A 218 -12.30 0.96 23.48
C LYS A 218 -12.05 1.10 21.99
N LEU A 219 -11.23 2.09 21.63
CA LEU A 219 -10.73 2.28 20.27
C LEU A 219 -9.23 2.01 20.26
N VAL A 220 -8.81 1.11 19.39
CA VAL A 220 -7.40 0.69 19.21
C VAL A 220 -6.92 1.16 17.85
N TYR A 221 -5.98 2.08 17.80
CA TYR A 221 -5.29 2.50 16.59
C TYR A 221 -3.99 1.71 16.42
N ILE A 222 -3.89 1.00 15.28
CA ILE A 222 -2.68 0.28 14.85
C ILE A 222 -2.14 1.01 13.63
N GLY A 223 -0.97 1.61 13.75
CA GLY A 223 -0.32 2.37 12.70
C GLY A 223 0.20 3.72 13.16
N ASP A 224 0.74 4.47 12.20
CA ASP A 224 1.34 5.77 12.43
C ASP A 224 1.09 6.68 11.22
N GLY A 225 1.35 7.98 11.36
CA GLY A 225 1.20 8.95 10.29
C GLY A 225 1.19 10.39 10.77
N SER A 226 1.09 11.31 9.83
CA SER A 226 1.19 12.75 10.10
C SER A 226 0.08 13.28 11.03
N MET A 227 -1.10 12.65 11.02
CA MET A 227 -2.24 13.07 11.86
C MET A 227 -2.17 12.57 13.29
N ARG A 228 -1.32 11.59 13.61
CA ARG A 228 -1.30 10.96 14.94
C ARG A 228 -1.19 11.94 16.11
N PRO A 229 -0.22 12.90 16.13
CA PRO A 229 -0.10 13.83 17.26
C PRO A 229 -1.36 14.68 17.45
N GLY A 230 -1.98 15.11 16.35
CA GLY A 230 -3.24 15.89 16.39
C GLY A 230 -4.41 15.06 16.94
N ILE A 231 -4.50 13.79 16.58
CA ILE A 231 -5.56 12.87 17.02
C ILE A 231 -5.38 12.52 18.52
N GLU A 232 -4.16 12.30 18.98
CA GLU A 232 -3.85 12.08 20.39
C GLU A 232 -4.28 13.31 21.24
N ASN A 233 -3.91 14.53 20.81
CA ASN A 233 -4.35 15.76 21.46
C ASN A 233 -5.87 15.93 21.43
N ARG A 234 -6.51 15.61 20.32
CA ARG A 234 -7.96 15.70 20.18
C ARG A 234 -8.71 14.72 21.10
N ALA A 235 -8.17 13.53 21.33
CA ALA A 235 -8.73 12.58 22.29
C ALA A 235 -8.74 13.14 23.72
N TRP A 236 -7.71 13.90 24.12
CA TRP A 236 -7.65 14.63 25.39
C TRP A 236 -8.69 15.73 25.45
N GLN A 237 -8.81 16.56 24.41
CA GLN A 237 -9.79 17.64 24.35
C GLN A 237 -11.24 17.13 24.44
N LEU A 238 -11.52 15.97 23.88
CA LEU A 238 -12.82 15.30 23.94
C LEU A 238 -13.08 14.59 25.28
N GLY A 239 -12.08 14.51 26.17
CA GLY A 239 -12.19 13.81 27.45
C GLY A 239 -12.26 12.28 27.34
N ILE A 240 -11.87 11.71 26.22
CA ILE A 240 -11.98 10.26 25.92
C ILE A 240 -10.63 9.54 25.82
N ALA A 241 -9.52 10.17 26.20
CA ALA A 241 -8.18 9.59 26.08
C ALA A 241 -8.05 8.21 26.75
N GLN A 242 -8.75 7.96 27.86
CA GLN A 242 -8.77 6.68 28.56
C GLN A 242 -9.49 5.57 27.76
N ALA A 243 -10.29 5.90 26.76
CA ALA A 243 -10.97 4.94 25.89
C ALA A 243 -10.14 4.59 24.64
N VAL A 244 -9.03 5.32 24.36
CA VAL A 244 -8.25 5.18 23.13
C VAL A 244 -6.88 4.58 23.40
N ARG A 245 -6.41 3.71 22.53
CA ARG A 245 -5.08 3.08 22.54
C ARG A 245 -4.36 3.35 21.24
N PHE A 246 -3.23 4.06 21.29
CA PHE A 246 -2.36 4.33 20.14
C PHE A 246 -1.17 3.39 20.18
N LEU A 247 -1.19 2.34 19.39
CA LEU A 247 -0.17 1.30 19.46
C LEU A 247 1.04 1.56 18.54
N GLY A 248 0.93 2.50 17.61
CA GLY A 248 1.98 2.74 16.62
C GLY A 248 2.08 1.61 15.58
N ARG A 249 3.16 1.59 14.82
CA ARG A 249 3.43 0.53 13.83
C ARG A 249 3.65 -0.79 14.54
N ARG A 250 3.09 -1.85 13.99
CA ARG A 250 3.24 -3.23 14.45
C ARG A 250 3.67 -4.12 13.29
N ASP A 251 4.36 -5.20 13.60
CA ASP A 251 4.66 -6.22 12.62
C ASP A 251 3.42 -7.06 12.27
N GLU A 252 3.53 -7.86 11.22
CA GLU A 252 2.40 -8.62 10.69
C GLU A 252 1.83 -9.65 11.71
N ALA A 253 2.68 -10.23 12.54
CA ALA A 253 2.26 -11.20 13.56
C ALA A 253 1.51 -10.53 14.72
N GLU A 254 1.98 -9.36 15.15
CA GLU A 254 1.30 -8.53 16.14
C GLU A 254 -0.05 -8.02 15.60
N ILE A 255 -0.10 -7.56 14.33
CA ILE A 255 -1.34 -7.10 13.69
C ILE A 255 -2.39 -8.22 13.67
N ALA A 256 -2.01 -9.45 13.30
CA ALA A 256 -2.92 -10.59 13.32
C ALA A 256 -3.49 -10.86 14.72
N THR A 257 -2.65 -10.74 15.76
CA THR A 257 -3.06 -10.85 17.16
C THR A 257 -4.03 -9.73 17.56
N LEU A 258 -3.74 -8.49 17.14
CA LEU A 258 -4.54 -7.32 17.49
C LEU A 258 -5.91 -7.31 16.82
N TYR A 259 -6.06 -7.88 15.63
CA TYR A 259 -7.41 -8.07 15.07
C TYR A 259 -8.25 -8.99 15.96
N GLN A 260 -7.67 -10.03 16.55
CA GLN A 260 -8.43 -10.98 17.35
C GLN A 260 -8.97 -10.40 18.65
N ILE A 261 -8.36 -9.36 19.23
CA ILE A 261 -8.89 -8.68 20.43
C ILE A 261 -10.05 -7.73 20.14
N GLY A 262 -10.23 -7.30 18.89
CA GLY A 262 -11.33 -6.43 18.46
C GLY A 262 -12.64 -7.20 18.29
N ASP A 263 -13.74 -6.50 18.45
CA ASP A 263 -15.08 -6.99 18.14
C ASP A 263 -15.51 -6.55 16.72
N VAL A 264 -14.98 -5.42 16.26
CA VAL A 264 -15.20 -4.88 14.91
C VAL A 264 -13.95 -4.16 14.42
N VAL A 265 -13.69 -4.23 13.11
CA VAL A 265 -12.65 -3.43 12.45
C VAL A 265 -13.32 -2.32 11.65
N CYS A 266 -12.92 -1.06 11.87
CA CYS A 266 -13.50 0.09 11.20
C CYS A 266 -12.47 0.74 10.25
N LEU A 267 -12.88 0.90 8.98
CA LEU A 267 -12.14 1.60 7.94
C LEU A 267 -12.90 2.88 7.56
N PRO A 268 -12.67 3.99 8.28
CA PRO A 268 -13.40 5.24 8.10
C PRO A 268 -12.84 6.09 6.94
N SER A 269 -12.29 5.44 5.93
CA SER A 269 -11.53 6.09 4.86
C SER A 269 -12.38 7.06 4.05
N ARG A 270 -11.83 8.24 3.74
CA ARG A 270 -12.39 9.20 2.78
C ARG A 270 -12.20 8.77 1.33
N ASN A 271 -11.15 7.99 1.11
CA ASN A 271 -10.87 7.33 -0.16
C ASN A 271 -10.08 6.04 0.12
N GLU A 272 -10.65 4.90 -0.20
CA GLU A 272 -10.01 3.60 -0.03
C GLU A 272 -9.88 2.91 -1.38
N PRO A 273 -8.68 2.82 -1.96
CA PRO A 273 -8.50 2.21 -3.28
C PRO A 273 -8.98 0.77 -3.35
N PHE A 274 -8.76 -0.02 -2.28
CA PHE A 274 -9.20 -1.41 -2.21
C PHE A 274 -9.61 -1.85 -0.80
N GLY A 275 -8.75 -1.60 0.21
CA GLY A 275 -9.00 -2.02 1.58
C GLY A 275 -8.47 -3.42 1.92
N ILE A 276 -7.15 -3.64 1.81
CA ILE A 276 -6.52 -4.90 2.25
C ILE A 276 -6.89 -5.23 3.69
N VAL A 277 -7.01 -4.22 4.55
CA VAL A 277 -7.44 -4.34 5.96
C VAL A 277 -8.80 -5.05 6.10
N VAL A 278 -9.72 -4.92 5.13
CA VAL A 278 -10.97 -5.70 5.09
C VAL A 278 -10.66 -7.19 5.03
N LEU A 279 -9.77 -7.59 4.12
CA LEU A 279 -9.42 -9.01 3.94
C LEU A 279 -8.68 -9.57 5.16
N GLU A 280 -7.84 -8.77 5.80
CA GLU A 280 -7.13 -9.12 7.03
C GLU A 280 -8.09 -9.31 8.20
N ALA A 281 -9.02 -8.36 8.41
CA ALA A 281 -10.06 -8.44 9.43
C ALA A 281 -10.96 -9.68 9.22
N TRP A 282 -11.41 -9.90 7.99
CA TRP A 282 -12.19 -11.09 7.63
C TRP A 282 -11.43 -12.39 7.87
N SER A 283 -10.13 -12.44 7.53
CA SER A 283 -9.29 -13.61 7.79
C SER A 283 -9.17 -13.90 9.29
N ALA A 284 -9.22 -12.87 10.15
CA ALA A 284 -9.32 -12.99 11.60
C ALA A 284 -10.76 -13.27 12.10
N GLY A 285 -11.73 -13.48 11.20
CA GLY A 285 -13.13 -13.70 11.53
C GLY A 285 -13.87 -12.49 12.10
N LYS A 286 -13.38 -11.27 11.82
CA LYS A 286 -13.96 -10.03 12.36
C LYS A 286 -14.87 -9.34 11.35
N PRO A 287 -16.04 -8.86 11.79
CA PRO A 287 -16.89 -8.01 10.96
C PRO A 287 -16.20 -6.66 10.72
N VAL A 288 -16.55 -6.03 9.60
CA VAL A 288 -15.99 -4.74 9.22
C VAL A 288 -17.05 -3.66 9.08
N ILE A 289 -16.67 -2.43 9.39
CA ILE A 289 -17.40 -1.22 9.02
C ILE A 289 -16.54 -0.46 8.03
N VAL A 290 -17.06 -0.21 6.84
CA VAL A 290 -16.37 0.53 5.78
C VAL A 290 -17.20 1.72 5.34
N THR A 291 -16.52 2.77 4.90
CA THR A 291 -17.24 3.89 4.27
C THR A 291 -17.71 3.50 2.86
N ASP A 292 -18.74 4.17 2.38
CA ASP A 292 -19.30 4.05 1.03
C ASP A 292 -18.38 4.67 -0.06
N GLN A 293 -17.06 4.74 0.20
CA GLN A 293 -16.09 5.40 -0.65
C GLN A 293 -15.01 4.42 -1.15
N GLY A 294 -14.86 4.36 -2.48
CA GLY A 294 -13.79 3.61 -3.13
C GLY A 294 -13.97 2.09 -3.15
N GLY A 295 -12.85 1.37 -3.23
CA GLY A 295 -12.84 -0.08 -3.47
C GLY A 295 -13.30 -0.94 -2.28
N ALA A 296 -13.15 -0.48 -1.04
CA ALA A 296 -13.63 -1.24 0.12
C ALA A 296 -15.16 -1.42 0.09
N HIS A 297 -15.89 -0.40 -0.38
CA HIS A 297 -17.34 -0.47 -0.60
C HIS A 297 -17.72 -1.57 -1.61
N GLU A 298 -16.91 -1.77 -2.65
CA GLU A 298 -17.16 -2.81 -3.67
C GLU A 298 -16.95 -4.24 -3.15
N VAL A 299 -16.04 -4.38 -2.19
CA VAL A 299 -15.64 -5.69 -1.64
C VAL A 299 -16.61 -6.18 -0.59
N VAL A 300 -17.06 -5.28 0.28
CA VAL A 300 -17.97 -5.56 1.40
C VAL A 300 -19.43 -5.56 0.92
N ARG A 301 -20.19 -6.60 1.28
CA ARG A 301 -21.64 -6.67 1.08
C ARG A 301 -22.33 -6.20 2.34
N HIS A 302 -23.03 -5.08 2.22
CA HIS A 302 -23.76 -4.47 3.34
C HIS A 302 -24.70 -5.47 4.01
N GLU A 303 -24.70 -5.49 5.35
CA GLU A 303 -25.46 -6.37 6.24
C GLU A 303 -25.18 -7.88 6.09
N TYR A 304 -24.27 -8.29 5.21
CA TYR A 304 -23.93 -9.69 5.02
C TYR A 304 -22.53 -10.03 5.57
N ASP A 305 -21.49 -9.30 5.17
CA ASP A 305 -20.09 -9.51 5.63
C ASP A 305 -19.46 -8.25 6.22
N GLY A 306 -20.27 -7.15 6.38
CA GLY A 306 -19.90 -5.91 7.03
C GLY A 306 -20.99 -4.86 6.91
N LEU A 307 -20.71 -3.64 7.37
CA LEU A 307 -21.62 -2.49 7.25
C LEU A 307 -20.98 -1.40 6.40
N HIS A 308 -21.82 -0.75 5.58
CA HIS A 308 -21.47 0.49 4.91
C HIS A 308 -21.97 1.68 5.73
N VAL A 309 -21.13 2.71 5.82
CA VAL A 309 -21.44 3.99 6.47
C VAL A 309 -20.95 5.14 5.61
N SER A 310 -21.53 6.32 5.77
CA SER A 310 -20.96 7.52 5.15
C SER A 310 -19.70 7.97 5.91
N PRO A 311 -18.74 8.68 5.28
CA PRO A 311 -17.50 9.13 5.90
C PRO A 311 -17.76 10.36 6.82
N THR A 312 -18.65 10.19 7.78
CA THR A 312 -19.02 11.19 8.79
C THR A 312 -19.02 10.58 10.19
N PRO A 313 -18.60 11.33 11.23
CA PRO A 313 -18.58 10.82 12.60
C PRO A 313 -19.90 10.21 13.06
N GLY A 314 -21.03 10.84 12.74
CA GLY A 314 -22.38 10.35 13.12
C GLY A 314 -22.71 9.01 12.48
N SER A 315 -22.45 8.83 11.17
CA SER A 315 -22.72 7.58 10.47
C SER A 315 -21.79 6.45 10.96
N ILE A 316 -20.52 6.78 11.24
CA ILE A 316 -19.55 5.82 11.81
C ILE A 316 -20.01 5.39 13.21
N ALA A 317 -20.43 6.33 14.07
CA ALA A 317 -20.95 6.02 15.40
C ALA A 317 -22.18 5.10 15.32
N TRP A 318 -23.13 5.39 14.42
CA TRP A 318 -24.27 4.52 14.14
C TRP A 318 -23.84 3.12 13.75
N GLY A 319 -22.90 2.98 12.82
CA GLY A 319 -22.38 1.68 12.38
C GLY A 319 -21.78 0.87 13.53
N ILE A 320 -20.99 1.53 14.39
CA ILE A 320 -20.35 0.90 15.56
C ILE A 320 -21.41 0.46 16.59
N THR A 321 -22.31 1.35 16.98
CA THR A 321 -23.37 1.02 17.97
C THR A 321 -24.30 -0.05 17.45
N ASN A 322 -24.63 -0.02 16.16
CA ASN A 322 -25.44 -1.05 15.50
C ASN A 322 -24.73 -2.41 15.48
N MET A 323 -23.41 -2.45 15.26
CA MET A 323 -22.61 -3.68 15.30
C MET A 323 -22.53 -4.26 16.72
N PHE A 324 -22.40 -3.43 17.73
CA PHE A 324 -22.37 -3.85 19.14
C PHE A 324 -23.72 -4.28 19.71
N ALA A 325 -24.82 -3.78 19.14
CA ALA A 325 -26.17 -4.11 19.60
C ALA A 325 -26.57 -5.59 19.38
N ASP A 326 -25.97 -6.26 18.38
CA ASP A 326 -26.24 -7.67 18.07
C ASP A 326 -24.91 -8.41 17.78
N ALA A 327 -24.31 -8.91 18.85
CA ALA A 327 -23.03 -9.61 18.78
C ALA A 327 -23.11 -10.89 17.93
N GLU A 328 -24.26 -11.55 17.86
CA GLU A 328 -24.41 -12.74 17.04
C GLU A 328 -24.46 -12.43 15.56
N ARG A 329 -25.17 -11.36 15.16
CA ARG A 329 -25.15 -10.85 13.79
C ARG A 329 -23.74 -10.41 13.40
N ALA A 330 -23.04 -9.67 14.28
CA ALA A 330 -21.67 -9.25 14.05
C ALA A 330 -20.75 -10.48 13.82
N ARG A 331 -20.87 -11.50 14.64
CA ARG A 331 -20.13 -12.76 14.47
C ARG A 331 -20.45 -13.45 13.14
N ARG A 332 -21.72 -13.53 12.75
CA ARG A 332 -22.11 -14.09 11.44
C ARG A 332 -21.50 -13.30 10.27
N MET A 333 -21.50 -11.95 10.34
CA MET A 333 -20.81 -11.13 9.33
C MET A 333 -19.31 -11.44 9.26
N GLY A 334 -18.63 -11.63 10.39
CA GLY A 334 -17.23 -12.02 10.44
C GLY A 334 -16.97 -13.40 9.80
N VAL A 335 -17.84 -14.39 10.03
CA VAL A 335 -17.76 -15.70 9.38
C VAL A 335 -17.97 -15.58 7.87
N ASN A 336 -19.00 -14.87 7.42
CA ASN A 336 -19.25 -14.65 5.99
C ASN A 336 -18.09 -13.92 5.31
N GLY A 337 -17.48 -12.97 6.01
CA GLY A 337 -16.28 -12.28 5.53
C GLY A 337 -15.08 -13.22 5.41
N ARG A 338 -14.87 -14.10 6.39
CA ARG A 338 -13.80 -15.12 6.33
C ARG A 338 -13.97 -16.03 5.12
N ASP A 339 -15.18 -16.52 4.87
CA ASP A 339 -15.48 -17.34 3.69
C ASP A 339 -15.18 -16.55 2.40
N ALA A 340 -15.53 -15.27 2.36
CA ALA A 340 -15.22 -14.40 1.24
C ALA A 340 -13.70 -14.24 1.02
N SER A 341 -12.92 -14.08 2.11
CA SER A 341 -11.46 -13.94 2.03
C SER A 341 -10.80 -15.19 1.43
N VAL A 342 -11.27 -16.39 1.79
CA VAL A 342 -10.78 -17.67 1.28
C VAL A 342 -11.22 -17.90 -0.17
N LEU A 343 -12.50 -17.73 -0.46
CA LEU A 343 -13.09 -18.14 -1.74
C LEU A 343 -12.85 -17.13 -2.87
N ARG A 344 -12.87 -15.84 -2.54
CA ARG A 344 -12.81 -14.76 -3.54
C ARG A 344 -11.47 -14.05 -3.61
N HIS A 345 -10.73 -13.99 -2.49
CA HIS A 345 -9.53 -13.17 -2.34
C HIS A 345 -8.26 -13.95 -1.96
N SER A 346 -8.23 -15.27 -2.17
CA SER A 346 -7.02 -16.06 -1.95
C SER A 346 -5.94 -15.76 -3.02
N TRP A 347 -4.68 -15.72 -2.61
CA TRP A 347 -3.56 -15.50 -3.54
C TRP A 347 -3.51 -16.45 -4.73
N PRO A 348 -3.84 -17.77 -4.62
CA PRO A 348 -3.90 -18.65 -5.79
C PRO A 348 -4.90 -18.18 -6.86
N ARG A 349 -6.08 -17.71 -6.43
CA ARG A 349 -7.09 -17.16 -7.36
C ARG A 349 -6.61 -15.88 -8.03
N ILE A 350 -6.05 -14.97 -7.25
CA ILE A 350 -5.50 -13.69 -7.76
C ILE A 350 -4.34 -13.95 -8.72
N ALA A 351 -3.45 -14.88 -8.41
CA ALA A 351 -2.35 -15.27 -9.28
C ALA A 351 -2.84 -15.84 -10.63
N LYS A 352 -3.89 -16.68 -10.61
CA LYS A 352 -4.50 -17.19 -11.83
C LYS A 352 -5.02 -16.07 -12.74
N GLN A 353 -5.81 -15.13 -12.17
CA GLN A 353 -6.32 -13.97 -12.91
C GLN A 353 -5.18 -13.09 -13.46
N THR A 354 -4.12 -12.91 -12.67
CA THR A 354 -2.94 -12.13 -13.09
C THR A 354 -2.21 -12.83 -14.24
N ALA A 355 -2.05 -14.15 -14.19
CA ALA A 355 -1.44 -14.94 -15.28
C ALA A 355 -2.25 -14.85 -16.59
N GLU A 356 -3.57 -14.77 -16.52
CA GLU A 356 -4.44 -14.55 -17.70
C GLU A 356 -4.17 -13.17 -18.33
N VAL A 357 -3.91 -12.15 -17.51
CA VAL A 357 -3.50 -10.82 -18.01
C VAL A 357 -2.11 -10.89 -18.64
N TYR A 358 -1.17 -11.64 -18.05
CA TYR A 358 0.16 -11.84 -18.65
C TYR A 358 0.08 -12.51 -20.03
N ALA A 359 -0.69 -13.59 -20.14
CA ALA A 359 -0.91 -14.26 -21.41
C ALA A 359 -1.46 -13.30 -22.48
N THR A 360 -2.40 -12.43 -22.07
CA THR A 360 -2.95 -11.41 -22.96
C THR A 360 -1.90 -10.36 -23.34
N ALA A 361 -1.07 -9.92 -22.42
CA ALA A 361 -0.02 -8.93 -22.68
C ALA A 361 1.05 -9.50 -23.63
N CYS A 362 1.43 -10.78 -23.48
CA CYS A 362 2.39 -11.45 -24.36
C CYS A 362 1.84 -11.72 -25.77
N GLY A 363 0.53 -11.92 -25.92
CA GLY A 363 -0.14 -12.13 -27.21
C GLY A 363 -0.67 -10.85 -27.87
N ALA A 364 -0.67 -9.72 -27.19
CA ALA A 364 -1.18 -8.47 -27.71
C ALA A 364 -0.25 -7.91 -28.78
N LYS A 365 -0.71 -7.86 -30.02
CA LYS A 365 -0.16 -6.89 -30.99
C LYS A 365 -0.36 -5.51 -30.37
N ALA A 366 0.71 -4.72 -30.30
CA ALA A 366 0.67 -3.37 -29.74
C ALA A 366 -0.46 -2.58 -30.43
N ALA A 367 -1.57 -2.38 -29.74
CA ALA A 367 -2.57 -1.44 -30.19
C ALA A 367 -2.04 -0.04 -29.94
N PRO A 368 -2.22 0.93 -30.85
CA PRO A 368 -1.78 2.30 -30.62
C PRO A 368 -2.42 2.81 -29.33
N ALA A 369 -1.60 3.37 -28.45
CA ALA A 369 -2.08 4.00 -27.24
C ALA A 369 -2.89 5.25 -27.62
N ALA A 370 -3.94 5.55 -26.90
CA ALA A 370 -4.71 6.75 -27.07
C ALA A 370 -3.95 7.96 -26.51
N GLY A 371 -3.93 9.06 -27.23
CA GLY A 371 -3.32 10.32 -26.84
C GLY A 371 -1.82 10.47 -27.15
N PRO A 372 -1.25 11.67 -26.94
CA PRO A 372 0.15 11.92 -27.17
C PRO A 372 1.03 11.13 -26.20
N GLU A 373 2.16 10.65 -26.68
CA GLU A 373 3.14 9.91 -25.89
C GLU A 373 3.62 10.78 -24.70
N PRO A 374 3.50 10.30 -23.45
CA PRO A 374 3.98 11.05 -22.31
C PRO A 374 5.51 11.10 -22.31
N VAL A 375 6.06 12.29 -22.02
CA VAL A 375 7.51 12.47 -21.87
C VAL A 375 7.97 11.75 -20.60
N VAL A 376 8.81 10.73 -20.76
CA VAL A 376 9.48 10.05 -19.64
C VAL A 376 10.97 10.37 -19.66
N PRO A 377 11.63 10.54 -18.51
CA PRO A 377 13.09 10.64 -18.47
C PRO A 377 13.72 9.42 -19.15
N SER A 378 14.64 9.62 -20.05
CA SER A 378 15.41 8.50 -20.61
C SER A 378 16.26 7.84 -19.53
N LEU A 379 16.64 6.59 -19.75
CA LEU A 379 17.57 5.88 -18.87
C LEU A 379 18.90 6.64 -18.73
N ASP A 380 19.36 7.28 -19.81
CA ASP A 380 20.60 8.07 -19.83
C ASP A 380 20.45 9.40 -19.08
N MET A 381 19.30 10.07 -19.16
CA MET A 381 19.02 11.25 -18.32
C MET A 381 19.03 10.89 -16.83
N ALA A 382 18.46 9.74 -16.45
CA ALA A 382 18.51 9.27 -15.07
C ALA A 382 19.95 8.98 -14.61
N LYS A 383 20.83 8.46 -15.49
CA LYS A 383 22.26 8.31 -15.24
C LYS A 383 22.95 9.66 -15.06
N GLU A 384 22.61 10.64 -15.87
CA GLU A 384 23.24 11.97 -15.83
C GLU A 384 22.88 12.73 -14.55
N VAL A 385 21.65 12.65 -14.07
CA VAL A 385 21.22 13.22 -12.79
C VAL A 385 21.99 12.57 -11.64
N ALA A 386 22.11 11.23 -11.62
CA ALA A 386 22.87 10.51 -10.62
C ALA A 386 24.37 10.91 -10.63
N HIS A 387 24.99 11.06 -11.80
CA HIS A 387 26.39 11.51 -11.95
C HIS A 387 26.58 12.96 -11.47
N LYS A 388 25.62 13.87 -11.77
CA LYS A 388 25.71 15.27 -11.32
C LYS A 388 25.64 15.36 -9.80
N VAL A 389 24.77 14.59 -9.14
CA VAL A 389 24.65 14.57 -7.67
C VAL A 389 25.92 13.98 -7.04
N THR A 390 26.48 12.91 -7.60
CA THR A 390 27.73 12.32 -7.12
C THR A 390 28.90 13.30 -7.22
N ARG A 391 29.02 14.03 -8.35
CA ARG A 391 30.06 15.07 -8.52
C ARG A 391 29.87 16.25 -7.56
N GLN A 392 28.61 16.63 -7.27
CA GLN A 392 28.32 17.70 -6.32
C GLN A 392 28.63 17.28 -4.87
N ALA A 393 28.33 16.02 -4.50
CA ALA A 393 28.71 15.45 -3.21
C ALA A 393 30.23 15.40 -3.03
N HIS A 394 30.99 14.93 -4.07
CA HIS A 394 32.45 14.94 -4.07
C HIS A 394 33.03 16.36 -3.93
N ARG A 395 32.49 17.36 -4.66
CA ARG A 395 32.91 18.75 -4.53
C ARG A 395 32.63 19.34 -3.13
N LYS A 396 31.56 18.93 -2.45
CA LYS A 396 31.28 19.35 -1.06
C LYS A 396 32.19 18.68 -0.04
N VAL A 397 32.68 17.49 -0.31
CA VAL A 397 33.62 16.76 0.56
C VAL A 397 35.06 17.22 0.34
N THR A 398 35.45 17.54 -0.91
CA THR A 398 36.82 17.97 -1.26
C THR A 398 37.03 19.48 -1.20
N GLY A 399 35.97 20.28 -1.04
CA GLY A 399 36.03 21.73 -1.02
C GLY A 399 36.06 22.33 0.37
N LYS A 400 37.19 22.27 1.08
CA LYS A 400 37.73 23.25 2.05
C LYS A 400 38.94 22.66 2.75
N VAL A 401 40.03 22.70 2.06
CA VAL A 401 41.37 22.66 2.69
C VAL A 401 41.83 24.11 2.79
N ARG A 402 42.31 24.56 3.93
CA ARG A 402 42.92 25.89 4.09
C ARG A 402 44.21 25.94 3.26
N ALA A 403 44.65 27.15 2.92
CA ALA A 403 45.88 27.37 2.12
C ALA A 403 47.13 26.74 2.75
N ASP A 404 47.06 26.29 4.00
CA ASP A 404 48.12 25.61 4.76
C ASP A 404 47.99 24.08 4.80
N GLY A 405 47.03 23.50 4.05
CA GLY A 405 46.86 22.03 3.95
C GLY A 405 46.08 21.39 5.13
N THR A 406 45.56 22.17 6.08
CA THR A 406 44.84 21.60 7.23
C THR A 406 43.34 21.48 6.99
N PRO A 407 42.69 20.34 7.35
CA PRO A 407 41.25 20.17 7.18
C PRO A 407 40.44 21.02 8.20
N VAL A 408 39.44 21.78 7.72
CA VAL A 408 38.52 22.53 8.59
C VAL A 408 37.57 21.55 9.25
N ARG A 409 37.79 21.23 10.54
CA ARG A 409 36.82 20.47 11.34
C ARG A 409 35.57 21.33 11.58
N ARG A 410 34.41 20.89 11.06
CA ARG A 410 33.10 21.36 11.50
C ARG A 410 32.70 20.63 12.79
N ARG A 411 32.28 21.37 13.82
CA ARG A 411 31.59 20.82 14.99
C ARG A 411 30.36 20.05 14.49
N ALA A 412 30.25 18.81 14.91
CA ALA A 412 29.07 17.99 14.69
C ALA A 412 27.88 18.63 15.44
N VAL A 413 26.84 19.00 14.70
CA VAL A 413 25.52 19.29 15.23
C VAL A 413 24.79 17.94 15.23
N PRO A 414 24.17 17.52 16.36
CA PRO A 414 23.45 16.25 16.37
C PRO A 414 22.27 16.32 15.39
N ALA A 415 22.22 15.41 14.44
CA ALA A 415 21.10 15.24 13.56
C ALA A 415 19.95 14.58 14.34
N HIS A 416 18.91 15.35 14.64
CA HIS A 416 17.61 14.75 14.96
C HIS A 416 17.04 14.17 13.67
N PHE A 417 17.07 12.86 13.55
CA PHE A 417 16.32 12.13 12.56
C PHE A 417 14.85 12.13 12.96
N ASN A 418 14.02 12.89 12.25
CA ASN A 418 12.58 12.63 12.17
C ASN A 418 12.35 11.62 11.04
N THR A 419 11.99 10.40 11.42
CA THR A 419 11.48 9.33 10.57
C THR A 419 10.01 9.53 10.25
#